data_0b46c6a44cbede8aa4ffa65a60107901
#
_entry.id   0b46c6a44cbede8aa4ffa65a60107901
#
_cell.length_a   1.000
_cell.length_b   1.000
_cell.length_c   1.000
_cell.angle_alpha   90.00
_cell.angle_beta   90.00
_cell.angle_gamma   90.00
#
_symmetry.space_group_name_H-M   'P 1'
#
loop_
_entity.id
_entity.type
_entity.pdbx_description
1 polymer ?
#
loop_
_entity_poly.entity_id
_entity_poly.type
_entity_poly.pdbx_seq_one_letter_code
_entity_poly.pdbx_strand_id
1 'polypeptide(L)'
;MTHTGGMHFGPRGRLIAIALAVLVIVGALSIGGVLAFGPLFPAANAQPTVDLVSKKTVARSLTSPWGLAFLPDGSALVSERDTGLVRRIAGRSNGSPARSLTKTSTVGTVKGVRAGGEGGLLGIAVPPTPRGTQPEVIFAYLTTARDNRVVRIDWDGRSLGRQTPIVTGIPKNTYHNGGRILVDDDVLYIATGDAGIPELAQDRTSLAGKVLRVDFDGAPAAGNPLDGSRIFTLGHRNVQGLALDAAGRLWATEFGTSKADELNLLRPGRNYGWPVVEGRSSKRGFTNPKVTWSPTSTASPSGLAIQDGAAYVASLRGEVLWRVPLKGTRAGKPKAVDLGEQSRLRTVAAAPDGRLWLSTSNTDGRGDPGSRDDRMLSLIIND
;
A
#
# COMPACT_ATOMS: atom_id res chain seq x y z
N MET A 1 -19.77 37.26 -59.07
CA MET A 1 -19.00 38.48 -58.81
C MET A 1 -18.09 38.08 -57.66
N THR A 2 -16.95 37.45 -57.93
CA THR A 2 -15.62 38.02 -58.13
C THR A 2 -15.20 38.99 -57.01
N HIS A 3 -14.31 38.59 -56.10
CA HIS A 3 -12.95 39.02 -56.15
C HIS A 3 -12.08 38.26 -55.12
N THR A 4 -11.11 37.64 -55.64
CA THR A 4 -9.77 37.20 -55.24
C THR A 4 -8.95 38.31 -54.60
N GLY A 5 -8.07 37.92 -53.66
CA GLY A 5 -7.00 38.74 -53.15
C GLY A 5 -6.05 37.93 -52.28
N GLY A 6 -5.09 37.31 -52.94
CA GLY A 6 -3.93 36.71 -52.27
C GLY A 6 -2.81 37.75 -52.17
N MET A 7 -1.86 37.52 -51.25
CA MET A 7 -0.47 37.99 -51.24
C MET A 7 0.21 37.42 -49.99
N HIS A 8 1.15 36.70 -50.09
CA HIS A 8 2.57 36.71 -50.46
C HIS A 8 3.48 36.59 -49.24
N PHE A 9 4.35 35.61 -49.35
CA PHE A 9 5.45 35.24 -48.48
C PHE A 9 6.57 36.29 -48.37
N GLY A 10 7.26 36.34 -47.26
CA GLY A 10 8.58 36.98 -47.08
C GLY A 10 9.28 36.49 -45.80
N PRO A 11 10.60 36.46 -45.73
CA PRO A 11 11.30 35.28 -45.30
C PRO A 11 12.16 35.44 -44.03
N ARG A 12 12.49 34.29 -43.42
CA ARG A 12 13.72 33.98 -42.69
C ARG A 12 14.25 34.95 -41.61
N GLY A 13 13.98 34.61 -40.35
CA GLY A 13 14.81 35.02 -39.22
C GLY A 13 15.55 33.80 -38.63
N ARG A 14 16.87 33.76 -38.86
CA ARG A 14 17.79 32.78 -38.27
C ARG A 14 18.00 33.09 -36.79
N LEU A 15 17.67 32.12 -35.89
CA LEU A 15 18.13 32.13 -34.52
C LEU A 15 19.53 31.47 -34.47
N ILE A 16 20.50 32.30 -34.04
CA ILE A 16 21.88 31.92 -33.79
C ILE A 16 21.91 31.27 -32.39
N ALA A 17 22.24 30.00 -32.31
CA ALA A 17 22.59 29.32 -31.08
C ALA A 17 24.06 29.62 -30.77
N ILE A 18 24.35 30.32 -29.69
CA ILE A 18 25.70 30.55 -29.17
C ILE A 18 26.05 29.37 -28.29
N ALA A 19 26.89 28.46 -28.79
CA ALA A 19 27.56 27.46 -28.02
C ALA A 19 28.85 28.05 -27.42
N LEU A 20 28.91 28.20 -26.11
CA LEU A 20 30.15 28.51 -25.40
C LEU A 20 30.97 27.23 -25.25
N ALA A 21 32.01 27.09 -26.06
CA ALA A 21 33.06 26.10 -25.88
C ALA A 21 34.11 26.64 -24.92
N VAL A 22 34.24 26.04 -23.75
CA VAL A 22 35.36 26.29 -22.85
C VAL A 22 36.51 25.39 -23.26
N LEU A 23 37.52 25.96 -23.86
CA LEU A 23 38.78 25.28 -24.25
C LEU A 23 39.68 25.26 -22.99
N VAL A 24 39.92 24.10 -22.41
CA VAL A 24 40.94 23.92 -21.37
C VAL A 24 42.21 23.37 -22.06
N ILE A 25 43.25 24.21 -22.11
CA ILE A 25 44.58 23.81 -22.57
C ILE A 25 45.24 23.00 -21.44
N VAL A 26 45.53 21.74 -21.67
CA VAL A 26 46.33 20.92 -20.77
C VAL A 26 47.75 20.87 -21.27
N GLY A 27 48.61 21.60 -20.56
CA GLY A 27 50.09 21.44 -20.71
C GLY A 27 50.54 20.18 -20.00
N ALA A 28 51.18 19.28 -20.72
CA ALA A 28 51.77 18.06 -20.18
C ALA A 28 53.05 18.37 -19.39
N LEU A 29 53.06 18.01 -18.11
CA LEU A 29 54.29 17.73 -17.35
C LEU A 29 54.09 16.39 -16.63
N SER A 30 54.79 15.39 -17.11
CA SER A 30 54.88 14.06 -16.54
C SER A 30 55.72 14.05 -15.27
N ILE A 31 55.07 13.88 -14.10
CA ILE A 31 55.73 13.35 -12.90
C ILE A 31 54.71 12.37 -12.27
N GLY A 32 55.17 11.11 -12.08
CA GLY A 32 54.35 9.98 -11.61
C GLY A 32 53.82 10.19 -10.20
N GLY A 33 52.50 10.23 -10.11
CA GLY A 33 51.71 10.17 -8.88
C GLY A 33 50.30 9.86 -9.28
N VAL A 34 49.82 8.64 -8.94
CA VAL A 34 48.41 8.27 -9.10
C VAL A 34 47.58 9.07 -8.09
N LEU A 35 47.05 10.22 -8.54
CA LEU A 35 45.98 10.89 -7.79
C LEU A 35 44.67 10.18 -8.07
N ALA A 36 44.23 9.34 -7.13
CA ALA A 36 42.87 8.80 -7.12
C ALA A 36 41.93 9.99 -6.87
N PHE A 37 41.27 10.47 -7.92
CA PHE A 37 40.10 11.33 -7.77
C PHE A 37 38.96 10.50 -7.22
N GLY A 38 38.75 10.55 -5.90
CA GLY A 38 37.51 10.10 -5.29
C GLY A 38 36.32 10.91 -5.84
N PRO A 39 35.11 10.37 -5.84
CA PRO A 39 33.95 11.05 -6.39
C PRO A 39 33.70 12.38 -5.66
N LEU A 40 33.69 13.48 -6.43
CA LEU A 40 33.47 14.85 -5.98
C LEU A 40 31.99 15.15 -5.57
N PHE A 41 31.17 14.11 -5.46
CA PHE A 41 29.83 14.25 -4.92
C PHE A 41 29.84 13.80 -3.47
N PRO A 42 29.37 14.64 -2.52
CA PRO A 42 29.14 14.15 -1.16
C PRO A 42 28.17 12.98 -1.26
N ALA A 43 28.55 11.85 -0.63
CA ALA A 43 27.66 10.70 -0.50
C ALA A 43 26.32 11.23 0.02
N ALA A 44 25.26 11.01 -0.73
CA ALA A 44 23.91 11.32 -0.30
C ALA A 44 23.77 10.81 1.13
N ASN A 45 23.32 11.67 2.06
CA ASN A 45 23.15 11.36 3.48
C ASN A 45 22.50 9.98 3.59
N ALA A 46 23.27 8.96 3.94
CA ALA A 46 22.76 7.62 4.13
C ALA A 46 21.68 7.71 5.20
N GLN A 47 20.42 7.41 4.83
CA GLN A 47 19.33 7.36 5.78
C GLN A 47 19.67 6.29 6.81
N PRO A 48 19.41 6.52 8.11
CA PRO A 48 19.66 5.51 9.12
C PRO A 48 18.87 4.24 8.77
N THR A 49 19.59 3.15 8.56
CA THR A 49 19.04 1.84 8.21
C THR A 49 18.78 0.99 9.45
N VAL A 50 17.91 0.00 9.31
CA VAL A 50 17.66 -1.04 10.30
C VAL A 50 18.14 -2.36 9.70
N ASP A 51 18.91 -3.10 10.50
CA ASP A 51 19.52 -4.33 10.04
C ASP A 51 18.48 -5.45 9.86
N LEU A 52 18.57 -6.12 8.73
CA LEU A 52 17.79 -7.29 8.39
C LEU A 52 18.55 -8.54 8.83
N VAL A 53 17.99 -9.31 9.76
CA VAL A 53 18.57 -10.57 10.22
C VAL A 53 18.40 -11.68 9.20
N SER A 54 17.23 -11.73 8.56
CA SER A 54 16.92 -12.78 7.60
C SER A 54 15.90 -12.30 6.57
N LYS A 55 16.18 -12.62 5.30
CA LYS A 55 15.24 -12.46 4.17
C LYS A 55 15.15 -13.79 3.42
N LYS A 56 13.94 -14.33 3.28
CA LYS A 56 13.69 -15.57 2.52
C LYS A 56 12.51 -15.38 1.60
N THR A 57 12.62 -15.82 0.35
CA THR A 57 11.48 -15.92 -0.56
C THR A 57 10.64 -17.14 -0.18
N VAL A 58 9.36 -16.95 0.12
CA VAL A 58 8.41 -18.03 0.47
C VAL A 58 7.50 -18.41 -0.69
N ALA A 59 7.19 -17.48 -1.59
CA ALA A 59 6.47 -17.74 -2.83
C ALA A 59 6.99 -16.87 -3.98
N ARG A 60 6.74 -17.31 -5.21
CA ARG A 60 7.15 -16.64 -6.46
C ARG A 60 6.04 -16.70 -7.48
N SER A 61 6.20 -15.91 -8.55
CA SER A 61 5.30 -15.89 -9.71
C SER A 61 3.84 -15.65 -9.30
N LEU A 62 3.64 -14.71 -8.37
CA LEU A 62 2.35 -14.15 -8.04
C LEU A 62 2.03 -13.03 -9.05
N THR A 63 0.76 -12.81 -9.35
CA THR A 63 0.31 -11.76 -10.28
C THR A 63 -0.31 -10.62 -9.50
N SER A 64 0.39 -9.48 -9.42
CA SER A 64 -0.07 -8.28 -8.70
C SER A 64 -0.65 -8.62 -7.32
N PRO A 65 0.11 -9.28 -6.40
CA PRO A 65 -0.38 -9.66 -5.08
C PRO A 65 -0.73 -8.40 -4.29
N TRP A 66 -1.96 -8.37 -3.72
CA TRP A 66 -2.45 -7.15 -3.09
C TRP A 66 -2.82 -7.31 -1.61
N GLY A 67 -3.68 -8.22 -1.26
CA GLY A 67 -4.07 -8.54 0.11
C GLY A 67 -3.35 -9.76 0.64
N LEU A 68 -3.13 -9.80 1.96
CA LEU A 68 -2.50 -10.93 2.66
C LEU A 68 -3.20 -11.11 3.99
N ALA A 69 -3.67 -12.33 4.27
CA ALA A 69 -4.25 -12.71 5.55
C ALA A 69 -3.76 -14.09 5.97
N PHE A 70 -3.37 -14.24 7.24
CA PHE A 70 -2.94 -15.53 7.78
C PHE A 70 -4.13 -16.36 8.24
N LEU A 71 -4.02 -17.66 8.05
CA LEU A 71 -4.93 -18.68 8.59
C LEU A 71 -4.36 -19.23 9.91
N PRO A 72 -5.21 -19.83 10.77
CA PRO A 72 -4.78 -20.35 12.07
C PRO A 72 -3.70 -21.45 12.00
N ASP A 73 -3.59 -22.13 10.87
CA ASP A 73 -2.53 -23.13 10.61
C ASP A 73 -1.19 -22.52 10.16
N GLY A 74 -1.08 -21.19 10.17
CA GLY A 74 0.12 -20.47 9.74
C GLY A 74 0.28 -20.37 8.22
N SER A 75 -0.63 -20.91 7.42
CA SER A 75 -0.69 -20.61 5.98
C SER A 75 -1.28 -19.22 5.74
N ALA A 76 -1.08 -18.69 4.54
CA ALA A 76 -1.58 -17.36 4.19
C ALA A 76 -2.42 -17.40 2.92
N LEU A 77 -3.49 -16.62 2.91
CA LEU A 77 -4.26 -16.28 1.71
C LEU A 77 -3.73 -14.98 1.12
N VAL A 78 -3.54 -14.98 -0.20
CA VAL A 78 -3.08 -13.81 -0.96
C VAL A 78 -4.08 -13.56 -2.08
N SER A 79 -4.59 -12.32 -2.17
CA SER A 79 -5.40 -11.89 -3.31
C SER A 79 -4.50 -11.42 -4.44
N GLU A 80 -4.80 -11.82 -5.66
CA GLU A 80 -4.18 -11.31 -6.89
C GLU A 80 -5.10 -10.30 -7.56
N ARG A 81 -4.68 -9.03 -7.61
CA ARG A 81 -5.52 -7.90 -8.06
C ARG A 81 -6.09 -8.11 -9.45
N ASP A 82 -5.24 -8.49 -10.39
CA ASP A 82 -5.57 -8.46 -11.81
C ASP A 82 -6.27 -9.74 -12.28
N THR A 83 -6.04 -10.86 -11.61
CA THR A 83 -6.63 -12.16 -11.95
C THR A 83 -7.92 -12.47 -11.19
N GLY A 84 -8.15 -11.80 -10.05
CA GLY A 84 -9.23 -12.12 -9.13
C GLY A 84 -9.05 -13.43 -8.37
N LEU A 85 -7.86 -14.05 -8.49
CA LEU A 85 -7.54 -15.30 -7.81
C LEU A 85 -7.22 -15.05 -6.33
N VAL A 86 -7.57 -16.02 -5.50
CA VAL A 86 -7.05 -16.16 -4.14
C VAL A 86 -6.07 -17.34 -4.14
N ARG A 87 -4.84 -17.05 -3.73
CA ARG A 87 -3.76 -18.03 -3.61
C ARG A 87 -3.57 -18.40 -2.15
N ARG A 88 -3.26 -19.66 -1.87
CA ARG A 88 -2.82 -20.10 -0.54
C ARG A 88 -1.34 -20.44 -0.60
N ILE A 89 -0.58 -19.82 0.27
CA ILE A 89 0.83 -20.14 0.53
C ILE A 89 0.83 -20.98 1.81
N ALA A 90 1.28 -22.22 1.73
CA ALA A 90 1.27 -23.14 2.88
C ALA A 90 2.09 -22.56 4.05
N GLY A 91 1.61 -22.78 5.26
CA GLY A 91 2.35 -22.48 6.50
C GLY A 91 3.60 -23.37 6.61
N ARG A 92 4.58 -22.90 7.35
CA ARG A 92 5.75 -23.74 7.67
C ARG A 92 5.40 -24.61 8.86
N SER A 93 5.44 -25.93 8.70
CA SER A 93 5.41 -26.83 9.83
C SER A 93 6.66 -26.64 10.68
N ASN A 94 6.51 -26.61 12.01
CA ASN A 94 7.65 -26.59 12.95
C ASN A 94 8.57 -27.76 12.60
N GLY A 95 9.85 -27.48 12.30
CA GLY A 95 10.84 -28.49 11.95
C GLY A 95 11.18 -28.65 10.46
N SER A 96 10.49 -28.00 9.52
CA SER A 96 10.85 -28.05 8.11
C SER A 96 12.13 -27.25 7.82
N PRO A 97 13.11 -27.82 7.08
CA PRO A 97 14.34 -27.11 6.76
C PRO A 97 14.07 -25.88 5.89
N ALA A 98 14.81 -24.82 6.16
CA ALA A 98 14.65 -23.46 5.66
C ALA A 98 14.89 -23.27 4.16
N ARG A 99 15.03 -24.32 3.35
CA ARG A 99 15.61 -24.26 1.99
C ARG A 99 14.62 -24.34 0.82
N SER A 100 13.34 -24.65 1.02
CA SER A 100 12.39 -24.76 -0.10
C SER A 100 11.37 -23.64 -0.14
N LEU A 101 10.98 -23.23 -1.34
CA LEU A 101 9.77 -22.45 -1.58
C LEU A 101 8.58 -23.18 -0.98
N THR A 102 7.68 -22.44 -0.36
CA THR A 102 6.47 -23.02 0.21
C THR A 102 5.49 -23.32 -0.92
N LYS A 103 4.76 -24.42 -0.81
CA LYS A 103 3.75 -24.78 -1.81
C LYS A 103 2.71 -23.68 -1.93
N THR A 104 2.50 -23.19 -3.14
CA THR A 104 1.46 -22.23 -3.49
C THR A 104 0.38 -22.94 -4.30
N SER A 105 -0.89 -22.76 -3.93
CA SER A 105 -2.04 -23.31 -4.63
C SER A 105 -3.10 -22.23 -4.85
N THR A 106 -3.94 -22.40 -5.86
CA THR A 106 -5.13 -21.59 -6.07
C THR A 106 -6.28 -22.17 -5.26
N VAL A 107 -6.98 -21.35 -4.47
CA VAL A 107 -8.16 -21.76 -3.70
C VAL A 107 -9.47 -21.37 -4.36
N GLY A 108 -9.44 -20.45 -5.29
CA GLY A 108 -10.60 -20.05 -6.08
C GLY A 108 -10.45 -18.65 -6.69
N THR A 109 -11.50 -18.26 -7.41
CA THR A 109 -11.62 -16.92 -8.02
C THR A 109 -12.78 -16.18 -7.37
N VAL A 110 -12.55 -14.93 -6.97
CA VAL A 110 -13.61 -14.04 -6.47
C VAL A 110 -14.42 -13.55 -7.67
N LYS A 111 -15.74 -13.85 -7.67
CA LYS A 111 -16.62 -13.51 -8.78
C LYS A 111 -16.90 -12.02 -8.84
N GLY A 112 -17.08 -11.50 -10.05
CA GLY A 112 -17.48 -10.12 -10.29
C GLY A 112 -16.33 -9.11 -10.30
N VAL A 113 -15.09 -9.53 -10.09
CA VAL A 113 -13.91 -8.67 -10.18
C VAL A 113 -13.80 -8.09 -11.59
N ARG A 114 -13.55 -6.78 -11.65
CA ARG A 114 -13.20 -6.02 -12.85
C ARG A 114 -11.90 -5.29 -12.58
N ALA A 115 -10.83 -5.94 -12.94
CA ALA A 115 -9.50 -5.38 -12.83
C ALA A 115 -9.31 -4.23 -13.84
N GLY A 116 -8.59 -3.19 -13.43
CA GLY A 116 -8.24 -2.04 -14.28
C GLY A 116 -7.68 -0.90 -13.47
N GLY A 117 -6.56 -0.33 -13.92
CA GLY A 117 -5.84 0.69 -13.16
C GLY A 117 -5.40 0.19 -11.78
N GLU A 118 -5.91 0.81 -10.73
CA GLU A 118 -5.67 0.40 -9.34
C GLU A 118 -6.77 -0.54 -8.78
N GLY A 119 -7.86 -0.74 -9.54
CA GLY A 119 -8.97 -1.59 -9.16
C GLY A 119 -8.75 -3.05 -9.50
N GLY A 120 -9.48 -3.94 -8.82
CA GLY A 120 -9.40 -5.38 -8.98
C GLY A 120 -9.79 -6.12 -7.71
N LEU A 121 -9.21 -7.28 -7.44
CA LEU A 121 -9.31 -7.95 -6.15
C LEU A 121 -8.25 -7.37 -5.21
N LEU A 122 -8.67 -6.60 -4.21
CA LEU A 122 -7.79 -5.82 -3.36
C LEU A 122 -7.59 -6.52 -1.98
N GLY A 123 -8.13 -5.97 -0.92
CA GLY A 123 -7.96 -6.51 0.42
C GLY A 123 -8.61 -7.87 0.62
N ILE A 124 -7.98 -8.69 1.45
CA ILE A 124 -8.54 -9.93 1.98
C ILE A 124 -8.33 -9.94 3.49
N ALA A 125 -9.32 -10.41 4.25
CA ALA A 125 -9.22 -10.53 5.69
C ALA A 125 -9.88 -11.83 6.16
N VAL A 126 -9.36 -12.36 7.26
CA VAL A 126 -9.79 -13.59 7.90
C VAL A 126 -10.18 -13.25 9.33
N PRO A 127 -11.40 -13.60 9.80
CA PRO A 127 -11.77 -13.40 11.18
C PRO A 127 -10.87 -14.20 12.12
N PRO A 128 -10.57 -13.67 13.32
CA PRO A 128 -9.90 -14.44 14.34
C PRO A 128 -10.78 -15.61 14.77
N THR A 129 -10.18 -16.77 14.97
CA THR A 129 -10.87 -17.97 15.44
C THR A 129 -10.12 -18.57 16.60
N PRO A 130 -10.79 -19.32 17.50
CA PRO A 130 -10.11 -20.06 18.54
C PRO A 130 -9.01 -20.96 17.97
N ARG A 131 -7.95 -21.16 18.74
CA ARG A 131 -6.80 -21.98 18.32
C ARG A 131 -7.26 -23.38 17.89
N GLY A 132 -6.85 -23.80 16.70
CA GLY A 132 -7.21 -25.07 16.11
C GLY A 132 -8.53 -25.12 15.36
N THR A 133 -9.27 -23.99 15.33
CA THR A 133 -10.51 -23.85 14.56
C THR A 133 -10.22 -23.08 13.28
N GLN A 134 -10.77 -23.57 12.15
CA GLN A 134 -10.71 -22.83 10.89
C GLN A 134 -11.83 -21.78 10.83
N PRO A 135 -11.59 -20.61 10.22
CA PRO A 135 -12.68 -19.67 9.95
C PRO A 135 -13.69 -20.29 8.98
N GLU A 136 -14.95 -19.96 9.14
CA GLU A 136 -16.01 -20.39 8.22
C GLU A 136 -16.24 -19.39 7.09
N VAL A 137 -15.67 -18.19 7.24
CA VAL A 137 -15.81 -17.11 6.27
C VAL A 137 -14.49 -16.34 6.11
N ILE A 138 -14.33 -15.72 4.95
CA ILE A 138 -13.31 -14.72 4.68
C ILE A 138 -13.97 -13.48 4.07
N PHE A 139 -13.31 -12.35 4.16
CA PHE A 139 -13.77 -11.10 3.55
C PHE A 139 -12.84 -10.70 2.40
N ALA A 140 -13.42 -10.15 1.34
CA ALA A 140 -12.66 -9.61 0.22
C ALA A 140 -13.22 -8.26 -0.23
N TYR A 141 -12.33 -7.31 -0.50
CA TYR A 141 -12.66 -6.05 -1.15
C TYR A 141 -12.36 -6.16 -2.63
N LEU A 142 -13.30 -5.80 -3.48
CA LEU A 142 -13.14 -5.90 -4.92
C LEU A 142 -13.75 -4.71 -5.66
N THR A 143 -13.17 -4.39 -6.80
CA THR A 143 -13.74 -3.48 -7.79
C THR A 143 -14.59 -4.29 -8.77
N THR A 144 -15.83 -3.85 -8.96
CA THR A 144 -16.78 -4.44 -9.92
C THR A 144 -16.99 -3.51 -11.13
N ALA A 145 -17.91 -3.86 -12.02
CA ALA A 145 -18.31 -2.96 -13.11
C ALA A 145 -18.96 -1.67 -12.58
N ARG A 146 -19.65 -1.71 -11.44
CA ARG A 146 -20.48 -0.62 -10.92
C ARG A 146 -19.83 0.17 -9.79
N ASP A 147 -19.19 -0.53 -8.84
CA ASP A 147 -18.72 0.02 -7.57
C ASP A 147 -17.51 -0.75 -7.07
N ASN A 148 -16.88 -0.23 -6.02
CA ASN A 148 -16.10 -1.03 -5.10
C ASN A 148 -17.04 -1.60 -4.04
N ARG A 149 -16.75 -2.82 -3.55
CA ARG A 149 -17.57 -3.47 -2.53
C ARG A 149 -16.77 -4.44 -1.67
N VAL A 150 -17.37 -4.80 -0.54
CA VAL A 150 -16.87 -5.89 0.29
C VAL A 150 -17.85 -7.05 0.22
N VAL A 151 -17.31 -8.25 0.06
CA VAL A 151 -18.05 -9.50 0.09
C VAL A 151 -17.59 -10.38 1.24
N ARG A 152 -18.54 -11.06 1.89
CA ARG A 152 -18.30 -12.20 2.75
C ARG A 152 -18.35 -13.45 1.87
N ILE A 153 -17.37 -14.34 2.04
CA ILE A 153 -17.22 -15.54 1.24
C ILE A 153 -17.18 -16.74 2.20
N ASP A 154 -18.06 -17.70 2.02
CA ASP A 154 -18.03 -18.94 2.79
C ASP A 154 -16.69 -19.65 2.53
N TRP A 155 -16.08 -20.19 3.57
CA TRP A 155 -14.76 -20.80 3.52
C TRP A 155 -14.77 -22.17 4.21
N ASP A 156 -14.40 -23.24 3.50
CA ASP A 156 -14.38 -24.61 4.00
C ASP A 156 -12.97 -25.09 4.41
N GLY A 157 -12.00 -24.16 4.50
CA GLY A 157 -10.60 -24.47 4.76
C GLY A 157 -9.78 -24.81 3.50
N ARG A 158 -10.42 -24.93 2.32
CA ARG A 158 -9.77 -25.34 1.05
C ARG A 158 -10.17 -24.52 -0.15
N SER A 159 -11.45 -24.12 -0.24
CA SER A 159 -12.02 -23.46 -1.41
C SER A 159 -12.97 -22.32 -1.03
N LEU A 160 -13.16 -21.40 -1.98
CA LEU A 160 -14.13 -20.31 -1.85
C LEU A 160 -15.54 -20.82 -2.16
N GLY A 161 -16.47 -20.58 -1.24
CA GLY A 161 -17.88 -20.93 -1.38
C GLY A 161 -18.73 -19.78 -1.90
N ARG A 162 -19.94 -19.64 -1.33
CA ARG A 162 -20.91 -18.60 -1.67
C ARG A 162 -20.34 -17.22 -1.32
N GLN A 163 -20.55 -16.24 -2.21
CA GLN A 163 -20.22 -14.83 -1.99
C GLN A 163 -21.50 -14.04 -1.69
N THR A 164 -21.48 -13.29 -0.61
CA THR A 164 -22.55 -12.39 -0.19
C THR A 164 -22.00 -10.97 -0.08
N PRO A 165 -22.47 -10.00 -0.91
CA PRO A 165 -22.10 -8.61 -0.74
C PRO A 165 -22.60 -8.07 0.61
N ILE A 166 -21.71 -7.47 1.40
CA ILE A 166 -22.04 -6.90 2.70
C ILE A 166 -21.95 -5.37 2.72
N VAL A 167 -21.02 -4.80 1.95
CA VAL A 167 -20.98 -3.34 1.71
C VAL A 167 -20.87 -3.12 0.21
N THR A 168 -21.79 -2.33 -0.35
CA THR A 168 -21.86 -1.98 -1.77
C THR A 168 -21.95 -0.48 -1.96
N GLY A 169 -21.83 0.00 -3.21
CA GLY A 169 -21.98 1.43 -3.52
C GLY A 169 -20.79 2.29 -3.11
N ILE A 170 -19.64 1.72 -2.81
CA ILE A 170 -18.42 2.49 -2.61
C ILE A 170 -17.98 3.02 -3.98
N PRO A 171 -17.83 4.34 -4.17
CA PRO A 171 -17.39 4.91 -5.44
C PRO A 171 -16.07 4.32 -5.92
N LYS A 172 -15.93 4.13 -7.23
CA LYS A 172 -14.76 3.55 -7.87
C LYS A 172 -14.25 4.41 -9.01
N ASN A 173 -12.97 4.26 -9.33
CA ASN A 173 -12.36 4.84 -10.52
C ASN A 173 -11.17 3.97 -10.99
N THR A 174 -10.45 4.41 -12.02
CA THR A 174 -9.18 3.80 -12.43
C THR A 174 -8.08 3.95 -11.37
N TYR A 175 -8.22 4.89 -10.44
CA TYR A 175 -7.30 5.14 -9.33
C TYR A 175 -8.06 5.52 -8.05
N HIS A 176 -7.37 5.50 -6.91
CA HIS A 176 -7.88 5.83 -5.57
C HIS A 176 -9.08 4.96 -5.16
N ASN A 177 -8.94 3.65 -5.30
CA ASN A 177 -9.98 2.72 -4.89
C ASN A 177 -9.89 2.31 -3.41
N GLY A 178 -8.82 2.70 -2.69
CA GLY A 178 -8.57 2.24 -1.33
C GLY A 178 -8.35 0.73 -1.29
N GLY A 179 -9.17 0.02 -0.53
CA GLY A 179 -9.29 -1.43 -0.62
C GLY A 179 -8.69 -2.23 0.53
N ARG A 180 -7.99 -1.60 1.49
CA ARG A 180 -7.51 -2.33 2.67
C ARG A 180 -8.66 -2.64 3.60
N ILE A 181 -8.76 -3.89 4.02
CA ILE A 181 -9.70 -4.34 5.05
C ILE A 181 -8.94 -4.99 6.20
N LEU A 182 -9.47 -4.85 7.41
CA LEU A 182 -8.90 -5.37 8.65
C LEU A 182 -10.03 -5.82 9.56
N VAL A 183 -9.95 -7.04 10.07
CA VAL A 183 -10.86 -7.54 11.09
C VAL A 183 -10.27 -7.27 12.48
N ASP A 184 -11.14 -6.87 13.41
CA ASP A 184 -10.86 -6.67 14.83
C ASP A 184 -12.05 -7.22 15.62
N ASP A 185 -11.84 -8.33 16.31
CA ASP A 185 -12.89 -9.11 16.96
C ASP A 185 -14.07 -9.43 16.01
N ASP A 186 -15.21 -8.79 16.20
CA ASP A 186 -16.45 -8.96 15.44
C ASP A 186 -16.74 -7.82 14.45
N VAL A 187 -15.77 -6.93 14.22
CA VAL A 187 -15.94 -5.80 13.32
C VAL A 187 -14.94 -5.82 12.17
N LEU A 188 -15.32 -5.20 11.07
CA LEU A 188 -14.51 -5.03 9.88
C LEU A 188 -14.26 -3.54 9.63
N TYR A 189 -12.99 -3.13 9.63
CA TYR A 189 -12.57 -1.83 9.14
C TYR A 189 -12.32 -1.92 7.63
N ILE A 190 -12.84 -0.93 6.89
CA ILE A 190 -12.76 -0.88 5.43
C ILE A 190 -12.21 0.49 5.02
N ALA A 191 -11.04 0.51 4.42
CA ALA A 191 -10.43 1.72 3.89
C ALA A 191 -10.87 1.96 2.44
N THR A 192 -11.36 3.15 2.15
CA THR A 192 -11.79 3.56 0.82
C THR A 192 -10.94 4.71 0.30
N GLY A 193 -10.88 4.87 -1.03
CA GLY A 193 -10.31 6.04 -1.67
C GLY A 193 -11.38 7.06 -2.04
N ASP A 194 -10.96 8.25 -2.44
CA ASP A 194 -11.85 9.33 -2.90
C ASP A 194 -12.39 9.10 -4.32
N ALA A 195 -11.99 8.00 -4.97
CA ALA A 195 -12.33 7.67 -6.35
C ALA A 195 -11.98 8.80 -7.36
N GLY A 196 -10.98 9.62 -7.04
CA GLY A 196 -10.57 10.76 -7.87
C GLY A 196 -11.53 11.95 -7.85
N ILE A 197 -12.46 11.97 -6.90
CA ILE A 197 -13.41 13.07 -6.63
C ILE A 197 -13.14 13.53 -5.19
N PRO A 198 -12.18 14.46 -5.00
CA PRO A 198 -11.67 14.82 -3.67
C PRO A 198 -12.76 15.28 -2.69
N GLU A 199 -13.78 15.96 -3.17
CA GLU A 199 -14.88 16.50 -2.38
C GLU A 199 -15.66 15.40 -1.64
N LEU A 200 -15.75 14.20 -2.22
CA LEU A 200 -16.42 13.06 -1.59
C LEU A 200 -15.78 12.66 -0.25
N ALA A 201 -14.51 12.97 -0.04
CA ALA A 201 -13.84 12.68 1.23
C ALA A 201 -14.45 13.46 2.41
N GLN A 202 -15.02 14.65 2.17
CA GLN A 202 -15.68 15.47 3.16
C GLN A 202 -17.21 15.24 3.22
N ASP A 203 -17.79 14.63 2.20
CA ASP A 203 -19.22 14.32 2.14
C ASP A 203 -19.54 13.13 3.06
N ARG A 204 -20.36 13.36 4.09
CA ARG A 204 -20.78 12.33 5.07
C ARG A 204 -21.82 11.35 4.54
N THR A 205 -22.39 11.60 3.38
CA THR A 205 -23.35 10.70 2.71
C THR A 205 -22.63 9.73 1.76
N SER A 206 -21.39 10.03 1.39
CA SER A 206 -20.55 9.20 0.51
C SER A 206 -19.68 8.24 1.32
N LEU A 207 -19.48 7.03 0.77
CA LEU A 207 -18.53 6.05 1.30
C LEU A 207 -17.10 6.23 0.77
N ALA A 208 -16.86 7.19 -0.13
CA ALA A 208 -15.54 7.48 -0.68
C ALA A 208 -14.69 8.33 0.28
N GLY A 209 -13.37 8.08 0.32
CA GLY A 209 -12.44 8.84 1.16
C GLY A 209 -12.69 8.68 2.66
N LYS A 210 -12.96 7.45 3.10
CA LYS A 210 -13.35 7.10 4.47
C LYS A 210 -12.54 5.90 4.99
N VAL A 211 -12.53 5.74 6.29
CA VAL A 211 -12.45 4.42 6.91
C VAL A 211 -13.82 4.10 7.49
N LEU A 212 -14.39 2.99 7.05
CA LEU A 212 -15.67 2.50 7.51
C LEU A 212 -15.44 1.47 8.62
N ARG A 213 -16.42 1.30 9.52
CA ARG A 213 -16.43 0.26 10.54
C ARG A 213 -17.82 -0.39 10.58
N VAL A 214 -17.87 -1.67 10.28
CA VAL A 214 -19.11 -2.43 10.11
C VAL A 214 -19.01 -3.77 10.85
N ASP A 215 -20.16 -4.39 11.14
CA ASP A 215 -20.21 -5.79 11.53
C ASP A 215 -19.97 -6.73 10.32
N PHE A 216 -19.99 -8.04 10.53
CA PHE A 216 -19.74 -9.02 9.50
C PHE A 216 -20.89 -9.20 8.48
N ASP A 217 -22.02 -8.54 8.70
CA ASP A 217 -23.13 -8.47 7.75
C ASP A 217 -23.20 -7.11 7.03
N GLY A 218 -22.26 -6.21 7.37
CA GLY A 218 -22.10 -4.90 6.73
C GLY A 218 -22.99 -3.81 7.31
N ALA A 219 -23.69 -4.06 8.43
CA ALA A 219 -24.38 -2.99 9.16
C ALA A 219 -23.36 -2.10 9.89
N PRO A 220 -23.72 -0.85 10.21
CA PRO A 220 -22.88 0.00 11.04
C PRO A 220 -22.54 -0.68 12.36
N ALA A 221 -21.27 -0.81 12.71
CA ALA A 221 -20.87 -1.45 13.97
C ALA A 221 -21.31 -0.62 15.18
N ALA A 222 -21.66 -1.28 16.27
CA ALA A 222 -22.02 -0.64 17.52
C ALA A 222 -20.89 0.26 18.03
N GLY A 223 -21.22 1.45 18.51
CA GLY A 223 -20.25 2.44 18.99
C GLY A 223 -19.53 3.21 17.87
N ASN A 224 -20.05 3.19 16.65
CA ASN A 224 -19.60 4.13 15.62
C ASN A 224 -19.88 5.59 16.05
N PRO A 225 -19.03 6.55 15.61
CA PRO A 225 -19.12 7.94 16.06
C PRO A 225 -20.37 8.68 15.59
N LEU A 226 -21.07 8.14 14.59
CA LEU A 226 -22.33 8.66 14.06
C LEU A 226 -23.34 7.51 14.02
N ASP A 227 -24.46 7.68 14.71
CA ASP A 227 -25.52 6.67 14.77
C ASP A 227 -26.02 6.31 13.37
N GLY A 228 -26.18 5.01 13.12
CA GLY A 228 -26.62 4.48 11.83
C GLY A 228 -25.63 4.66 10.67
N SER A 229 -24.44 5.21 10.89
CA SER A 229 -23.43 5.42 9.86
C SER A 229 -22.32 4.38 9.93
N ARG A 230 -21.89 3.91 8.77
CA ARG A 230 -20.69 3.07 8.63
C ARG A 230 -19.38 3.84 8.79
N ILE A 231 -19.41 5.17 8.77
CA ILE A 231 -18.22 6.02 8.75
C ILE A 231 -17.56 6.05 10.13
N PHE A 232 -16.32 5.55 10.20
CA PHE A 232 -15.48 5.64 11.38
C PHE A 232 -14.62 6.90 11.37
N THR A 233 -13.99 7.21 10.21
CA THR A 233 -13.23 8.45 9.96
C THR A 233 -13.48 8.96 8.55
N LEU A 234 -13.20 10.23 8.30
CA LEU A 234 -13.41 10.89 7.01
C LEU A 234 -12.24 11.82 6.65
N GLY A 235 -12.25 12.33 5.43
CA GLY A 235 -11.21 13.24 4.95
C GLY A 235 -9.95 12.52 4.52
N HIS A 236 -10.10 11.36 3.89
CA HIS A 236 -9.02 10.54 3.35
C HIS A 236 -8.98 10.62 1.82
N ARG A 237 -7.77 10.56 1.26
CA ARG A 237 -7.56 10.50 -0.20
C ARG A 237 -7.53 9.07 -0.71
N ASN A 238 -6.60 8.26 -0.22
CA ASN A 238 -6.43 6.87 -0.69
C ASN A 238 -5.70 6.03 0.37
N VAL A 239 -6.44 5.53 1.33
CA VAL A 239 -5.90 4.70 2.42
C VAL A 239 -5.63 3.29 1.89
N GLN A 240 -4.37 2.80 2.02
CA GLN A 240 -3.97 1.49 1.52
C GLN A 240 -3.38 0.54 2.57
N GLY A 241 -3.17 1.00 3.79
CA GLY A 241 -2.74 0.17 4.91
C GLY A 241 -3.58 0.43 6.14
N LEU A 242 -3.92 -0.62 6.87
CA LEU A 242 -4.56 -0.59 8.18
C LEU A 242 -3.87 -1.59 9.10
N ALA A 243 -3.62 -1.22 10.34
CA ALA A 243 -3.11 -2.13 11.38
C ALA A 243 -3.51 -1.66 12.76
N LEU A 244 -3.70 -2.60 13.68
CA LEU A 244 -3.87 -2.34 15.11
C LEU A 244 -2.53 -2.45 15.81
N ASP A 245 -2.25 -1.57 16.74
CA ASP A 245 -1.14 -1.76 17.67
C ASP A 245 -1.56 -2.61 18.88
N ALA A 246 -0.59 -2.96 19.74
CA ALA A 246 -0.83 -3.82 20.90
C ALA A 246 -1.85 -3.27 21.92
N ALA A 247 -2.23 -2.01 21.82
CA ALA A 247 -3.27 -1.39 22.63
C ALA A 247 -4.60 -1.22 21.88
N GLY A 248 -4.79 -1.90 20.75
CA GLY A 248 -6.01 -1.84 19.92
C GLY A 248 -6.22 -0.51 19.19
N ARG A 249 -5.19 0.32 19.05
CA ARG A 249 -5.30 1.59 18.33
C ARG A 249 -5.10 1.39 16.84
N LEU A 250 -6.03 1.89 16.05
CA LEU A 250 -6.02 1.75 14.60
C LEU A 250 -5.09 2.79 13.96
N TRP A 251 -4.21 2.30 13.11
CA TRP A 251 -3.29 3.10 12.30
C TRP A 251 -3.54 2.88 10.82
N ALA A 252 -3.27 3.91 10.01
CA ALA A 252 -3.45 3.86 8.57
C ALA A 252 -2.28 4.51 7.83
N THR A 253 -1.95 3.95 6.66
CA THR A 253 -1.08 4.58 5.67
C THR A 253 -1.91 5.13 4.53
N GLU A 254 -1.51 6.28 4.00
CA GLU A 254 -2.29 7.00 3.01
C GLU A 254 -1.41 7.70 1.97
N PHE A 255 -1.79 7.61 0.70
CA PHE A 255 -1.15 8.32 -0.38
C PHE A 255 -1.58 9.78 -0.44
N GLY A 256 -0.62 10.69 -0.43
CA GLY A 256 -0.82 12.07 -0.80
C GLY A 256 -0.86 12.29 -2.31
N THR A 257 -1.00 13.55 -2.73
CA THR A 257 -0.90 13.93 -4.14
C THR A 257 0.55 14.16 -4.55
N SER A 258 1.15 15.21 -4.01
CA SER A 258 2.52 15.62 -4.29
C SER A 258 3.21 16.19 -3.06
N LYS A 259 2.43 16.58 -2.05
CA LYS A 259 2.94 17.28 -0.86
C LYS A 259 3.43 16.30 0.20
N ALA A 260 2.61 15.36 0.61
CA ALA A 260 2.97 14.44 1.68
C ALA A 260 2.14 13.15 1.65
N ASP A 261 2.82 12.02 1.69
CA ASP A 261 2.24 10.74 2.12
C ASP A 261 2.20 10.69 3.66
N GLU A 262 1.32 9.84 4.24
CA GLU A 262 1.00 9.92 5.66
C GLU A 262 0.95 8.56 6.37
N LEU A 263 1.36 8.56 7.65
CA LEU A 263 0.99 7.57 8.65
C LEU A 263 0.10 8.24 9.68
N ASN A 264 -1.13 7.78 9.78
CA ASN A 264 -2.20 8.32 10.60
C ASN A 264 -2.53 7.40 11.78
N LEU A 265 -2.74 7.97 12.97
CA LEU A 265 -3.42 7.31 14.08
C LEU A 265 -4.90 7.65 13.99
N LEU A 266 -5.74 6.68 13.67
CA LEU A 266 -7.16 6.87 13.47
C LEU A 266 -7.91 6.92 14.79
N ARG A 267 -8.86 7.86 14.91
CA ARG A 267 -9.74 8.01 16.06
C ARG A 267 -11.18 8.22 15.59
N PRO A 268 -12.17 7.64 16.28
CA PRO A 268 -13.58 7.74 15.88
C PRO A 268 -14.01 9.18 15.62
N GLY A 269 -14.74 9.42 14.54
CA GLY A 269 -15.33 10.70 14.17
C GLY A 269 -14.36 11.77 13.68
N ARG A 270 -13.05 11.48 13.63
CA ARG A 270 -12.06 12.47 13.22
C ARG A 270 -12.01 12.65 11.73
N ASN A 271 -11.71 13.90 11.33
CA ASN A 271 -11.49 14.32 9.96
C ASN A 271 -9.97 14.49 9.71
N TYR A 272 -9.42 13.79 8.69
CA TYR A 272 -8.00 13.81 8.34
C TYR A 272 -7.66 14.84 7.27
N GLY A 273 -8.67 15.57 6.78
CA GLY A 273 -8.51 16.87 6.15
C GLY A 273 -8.52 16.89 4.64
N TRP A 274 -8.29 15.78 3.95
CA TRP A 274 -8.34 15.75 2.50
C TRP A 274 -9.72 16.16 1.95
N PRO A 275 -9.84 17.04 0.91
CA PRO A 275 -8.75 17.71 0.17
C PRO A 275 -8.36 19.08 0.75
N VAL A 276 -8.96 19.51 1.84
CA VAL A 276 -8.79 20.86 2.42
C VAL A 276 -7.38 21.07 2.97
N VAL A 277 -6.78 20.00 3.51
CA VAL A 277 -5.39 19.95 3.94
C VAL A 277 -4.76 18.63 3.51
N GLU A 278 -3.45 18.63 3.26
CA GLU A 278 -2.59 17.48 2.99
C GLU A 278 -1.33 17.61 3.81
N GLY A 279 -0.95 16.57 4.54
CA GLY A 279 0.15 16.60 5.49
C GLY A 279 -0.19 17.39 6.75
N ARG A 280 0.84 17.88 7.43
CA ARG A 280 0.67 18.67 8.66
C ARG A 280 0.10 20.06 8.39
N SER A 281 -0.89 20.46 9.20
CA SER A 281 -1.55 21.76 9.08
C SER A 281 -1.91 22.30 10.46
N SER A 282 -1.93 23.63 10.61
CA SER A 282 -2.46 24.33 11.78
C SER A 282 -3.98 24.61 11.68
N LYS A 283 -4.62 24.26 10.56
CA LYS A 283 -6.05 24.51 10.35
C LYS A 283 -6.86 23.69 11.34
N ARG A 284 -7.74 24.38 12.10
CA ARG A 284 -8.60 23.74 13.11
C ARG A 284 -9.61 22.79 12.46
N GLY A 285 -10.01 21.76 13.21
CA GLY A 285 -11.03 20.79 12.77
C GLY A 285 -10.44 19.56 12.07
N PHE A 286 -9.14 19.57 11.76
CA PHE A 286 -8.46 18.44 11.12
C PHE A 286 -7.44 17.77 12.04
N THR A 287 -7.24 16.48 11.84
CA THR A 287 -6.30 15.66 12.60
C THR A 287 -5.00 15.50 11.79
N ASN A 288 -3.89 15.91 12.38
CA ASN A 288 -2.58 15.82 11.74
C ASN A 288 -2.04 14.38 11.72
N PRO A 289 -1.34 14.00 10.64
CA PRO A 289 -0.60 12.74 10.57
C PRO A 289 0.49 12.66 11.64
N LYS A 290 0.85 11.43 12.02
CA LYS A 290 1.95 11.15 12.95
C LYS A 290 3.30 11.20 12.25
N VAL A 291 3.34 10.70 11.00
CA VAL A 291 4.50 10.79 10.11
C VAL A 291 4.04 11.33 8.77
N THR A 292 4.92 12.07 8.12
CA THR A 292 4.79 12.46 6.71
C THR A 292 6.05 12.10 5.95
N TRP A 293 5.88 11.63 4.72
CA TRP A 293 6.96 11.47 3.75
C TRP A 293 6.79 12.54 2.65
N SER A 294 7.82 13.32 2.43
CA SER A 294 7.85 14.37 1.42
C SER A 294 9.26 14.42 0.80
N PRO A 295 9.36 14.39 -0.55
CA PRO A 295 8.25 14.26 -1.52
C PRO A 295 7.61 12.88 -1.51
N THR A 296 6.39 12.74 -2.05
CA THR A 296 5.63 11.47 -2.10
C THR A 296 6.35 10.36 -2.91
N SER A 297 7.35 10.73 -3.72
CA SER A 297 8.22 9.75 -4.41
C SER A 297 9.05 8.90 -3.46
N THR A 298 9.25 9.33 -2.22
CA THR A 298 10.06 8.60 -1.23
C THR A 298 9.31 7.47 -0.55
N ALA A 299 7.99 7.40 -0.69
CA ALA A 299 7.17 6.37 -0.07
C ALA A 299 6.12 5.80 -1.03
N SER A 300 4.98 6.44 -1.24
CA SER A 300 3.74 5.82 -1.71
C SER A 300 3.37 4.63 -0.83
N PRO A 301 3.02 4.89 0.46
CA PRO A 301 2.94 3.89 1.52
C PRO A 301 1.67 3.04 1.37
N SER A 302 1.82 1.75 1.07
CA SER A 302 0.71 0.82 0.90
C SER A 302 0.45 0.00 2.17
N GLY A 303 0.86 -1.25 2.22
CA GLY A 303 0.60 -2.12 3.36
C GLY A 303 1.25 -1.64 4.65
N LEU A 304 0.58 -1.92 5.76
CA LEU A 304 1.00 -1.57 7.11
C LEU A 304 0.91 -2.81 8.01
N ALA A 305 1.96 -3.06 8.77
CA ALA A 305 1.95 -3.99 9.89
C ALA A 305 2.50 -3.30 11.14
N ILE A 306 2.02 -3.68 12.31
CA ILE A 306 2.57 -3.22 13.58
C ILE A 306 2.99 -4.43 14.40
N GLN A 307 4.24 -4.45 14.80
CA GLN A 307 4.84 -5.51 15.59
C GLN A 307 5.97 -4.94 16.45
N ASP A 308 6.15 -5.44 17.67
CA ASP A 308 7.25 -5.11 18.60
C ASP A 308 7.48 -3.60 18.75
N GLY A 309 6.38 -2.85 18.93
CA GLY A 309 6.44 -1.40 19.13
C GLY A 309 6.86 -0.58 17.90
N ALA A 310 6.80 -1.15 16.70
CA ALA A 310 7.09 -0.45 15.46
C ALA A 310 6.03 -0.68 14.38
N ALA A 311 5.77 0.34 13.57
CA ALA A 311 5.01 0.23 12.33
C ALA A 311 5.97 -0.04 11.17
N TYR A 312 5.65 -1.05 10.37
CA TYR A 312 6.34 -1.41 9.13
C TYR A 312 5.46 -1.02 7.96
N VAL A 313 6.01 -0.21 7.06
CA VAL A 313 5.27 0.39 5.94
C VAL A 313 5.91 -0.03 4.62
N ALA A 314 5.18 -0.82 3.84
CA ALA A 314 5.60 -1.21 2.51
C ALA A 314 5.35 -0.07 1.52
N SER A 315 6.39 0.35 0.80
CA SER A 315 6.36 1.49 -0.09
C SER A 315 6.51 1.09 -1.54
N LEU A 316 5.58 1.56 -2.36
CA LEU A 316 5.55 1.23 -3.79
C LEU A 316 6.58 2.03 -4.58
N ARG A 317 6.45 3.35 -4.58
CA ARG A 317 7.31 4.22 -5.38
C ARG A 317 8.68 4.42 -4.74
N GLY A 318 8.72 4.40 -3.41
CA GLY A 318 9.97 4.50 -2.67
C GLY A 318 10.77 3.20 -2.66
N GLU A 319 10.16 2.06 -3.04
CA GLU A 319 10.80 0.73 -3.11
C GLU A 319 11.52 0.34 -1.81
N VAL A 320 10.94 0.75 -0.68
CA VAL A 320 11.53 0.63 0.65
C VAL A 320 10.50 0.10 1.65
N LEU A 321 10.96 -0.69 2.60
CA LEU A 321 10.21 -1.01 3.81
C LEU A 321 10.66 -0.04 4.91
N TRP A 322 9.75 0.84 5.34
CA TRP A 322 10.01 1.73 6.45
C TRP A 322 9.69 1.08 7.79
N ARG A 323 10.57 1.21 8.76
CA ARG A 323 10.32 0.94 10.18
C ARG A 323 10.13 2.26 10.90
N VAL A 324 8.98 2.43 11.57
CA VAL A 324 8.62 3.63 12.33
C VAL A 324 8.40 3.23 13.79
N PRO A 325 9.30 3.58 14.71
CA PRO A 325 9.10 3.30 16.13
C PRO A 325 7.82 3.93 16.67
N LEU A 326 7.03 3.18 17.44
CA LEU A 326 5.81 3.66 18.07
C LEU A 326 5.95 3.65 19.59
N LYS A 327 5.53 4.75 20.24
CA LYS A 327 5.42 4.83 21.71
C LYS A 327 4.07 5.45 22.08
N GLY A 328 3.12 4.59 22.47
CA GLY A 328 1.75 5.01 22.70
C GLY A 328 1.15 5.63 21.41
N THR A 329 0.71 6.86 21.46
CA THR A 329 0.13 7.60 20.32
C THR A 329 1.17 8.41 19.52
N ARG A 330 2.45 8.25 19.81
CA ARG A 330 3.55 8.96 19.14
C ARG A 330 4.25 8.03 18.15
N ALA A 331 4.69 8.59 17.05
CA ALA A 331 5.55 7.91 16.08
C ALA A 331 6.91 8.59 16.06
N GLY A 332 7.97 7.79 16.00
CA GLY A 332 9.35 8.25 15.84
C GLY A 332 9.67 8.56 14.37
N LYS A 333 10.96 8.82 14.10
CA LYS A 333 11.43 9.02 12.72
C LYS A 333 11.44 7.70 11.96
N PRO A 334 10.95 7.66 10.71
CA PRO A 334 11.10 6.50 9.83
C PRO A 334 12.57 6.15 9.61
N LYS A 335 12.86 4.85 9.57
CA LYS A 335 14.16 4.30 9.19
C LYS A 335 13.92 3.28 8.09
N ALA A 336 14.78 3.27 7.07
CA ALA A 336 14.71 2.26 6.01
C ALA A 336 15.21 0.91 6.55
N VAL A 337 14.53 -0.17 6.18
CA VAL A 337 15.05 -1.54 6.36
C VAL A 337 15.87 -1.87 5.13
N ASP A 338 17.12 -2.27 5.32
CA ASP A 338 18.00 -2.67 4.22
C ASP A 338 17.59 -4.06 3.68
N LEU A 339 16.87 -4.08 2.61
CA LEU A 339 16.46 -5.31 1.92
C LEU A 339 17.50 -5.81 0.91
N GLY A 340 18.60 -5.04 0.68
CA GLY A 340 19.68 -5.38 -0.26
C GLY A 340 19.29 -5.32 -1.73
N GLU A 341 18.03 -5.13 -2.06
CA GLU A 341 17.51 -4.94 -3.42
C GLU A 341 16.32 -4.01 -3.38
N GLN A 342 16.11 -3.27 -4.43
CA GLN A 342 14.96 -2.39 -4.59
C GLN A 342 13.87 -3.11 -5.37
N SER A 343 12.63 -2.91 -4.93
CA SER A 343 11.42 -3.45 -5.55
C SER A 343 10.23 -2.65 -5.05
N ARG A 344 9.24 -2.51 -5.89
CA ARG A 344 7.94 -1.99 -5.45
C ARG A 344 7.35 -2.94 -4.40
N LEU A 345 7.01 -2.41 -3.23
CA LEU A 345 6.51 -3.19 -2.09
C LEU A 345 5.05 -2.85 -1.83
N ARG A 346 4.18 -3.88 -1.79
CA ARG A 346 2.73 -3.66 -1.68
C ARG A 346 2.20 -3.94 -0.29
N THR A 347 2.37 -5.13 0.21
CA THR A 347 1.75 -5.58 1.46
C THR A 347 2.82 -6.09 2.42
N VAL A 348 2.71 -5.66 3.66
CA VAL A 348 3.43 -6.23 4.79
C VAL A 348 2.42 -6.68 5.84
N ALA A 349 2.65 -7.84 6.45
CA ALA A 349 1.81 -8.38 7.52
C ALA A 349 2.68 -9.11 8.56
N ALA A 350 2.29 -9.00 9.83
CA ALA A 350 2.88 -9.77 10.91
C ALA A 350 2.36 -11.21 10.86
N ALA A 351 3.27 -12.16 10.75
CA ALA A 351 2.95 -13.58 10.74
C ALA A 351 2.82 -14.14 12.16
N PRO A 352 2.02 -15.20 12.36
CA PRO A 352 1.85 -15.81 13.70
C PRO A 352 3.15 -16.35 14.33
N ASP A 353 4.20 -16.56 13.52
CA ASP A 353 5.52 -17.02 13.95
C ASP A 353 6.48 -15.88 14.31
N GLY A 354 6.00 -14.64 14.40
CA GLY A 354 6.79 -13.46 14.75
C GLY A 354 7.60 -12.88 13.59
N ARG A 355 7.45 -13.38 12.36
CA ARG A 355 8.10 -12.83 11.16
C ARG A 355 7.20 -11.78 10.51
N LEU A 356 7.80 -10.96 9.66
CA LEU A 356 7.06 -10.13 8.73
C LEU A 356 7.02 -10.80 7.35
N TRP A 357 5.84 -10.86 6.75
CA TRP A 357 5.71 -11.23 5.35
C TRP A 357 5.49 -9.99 4.50
N LEU A 358 6.22 -9.89 3.39
CA LEU A 358 6.27 -8.72 2.53
C LEU A 358 6.11 -9.15 1.07
N SER A 359 5.14 -8.57 0.35
CA SER A 359 4.99 -8.80 -1.10
C SER A 359 5.69 -7.73 -1.91
N THR A 360 6.33 -8.14 -3.01
CA THR A 360 6.67 -7.23 -4.10
C THR A 360 5.42 -6.88 -4.92
N SER A 361 5.50 -5.90 -5.81
CA SER A 361 4.42 -5.43 -6.69
C SER A 361 4.98 -4.90 -8.00
N ASN A 362 5.82 -5.69 -8.65
CA ASN A 362 6.48 -5.30 -9.90
C ASN A 362 5.61 -5.60 -11.13
N THR A 363 4.66 -6.56 -11.01
CA THR A 363 3.73 -6.93 -12.10
C THR A 363 2.46 -6.06 -12.13
N ASP A 364 2.38 -4.98 -11.32
CA ASP A 364 1.19 -4.13 -11.21
C ASP A 364 1.02 -3.10 -12.37
N GLY A 365 1.84 -3.22 -13.41
CA GLY A 365 1.83 -2.34 -14.58
C GLY A 365 2.60 -1.03 -14.37
N ARG A 366 3.24 -0.82 -13.22
CA ARG A 366 4.06 0.35 -12.88
C ARG A 366 5.47 -0.01 -12.44
N GLY A 367 5.76 -1.30 -12.31
CA GLY A 367 7.08 -1.84 -12.00
C GLY A 367 7.76 -2.43 -13.21
N ASP A 368 8.98 -2.91 -12.99
CA ASP A 368 9.77 -3.65 -13.97
C ASP A 368 9.96 -5.09 -13.45
N PRO A 369 9.07 -6.03 -13.84
CA PRO A 369 9.07 -7.37 -13.27
C PRO A 369 10.21 -8.22 -13.79
N GLY A 370 10.95 -8.84 -12.89
CA GLY A 370 11.86 -9.93 -13.20
C GLY A 370 11.12 -11.25 -13.45
N SER A 371 11.83 -12.25 -13.98
CA SER A 371 11.26 -13.55 -14.38
C SER A 371 10.60 -14.36 -13.25
N ARG A 372 10.76 -13.97 -12.00
CA ARG A 372 10.23 -14.65 -10.79
C ARG A 372 9.30 -13.77 -9.97
N ASP A 373 9.00 -12.57 -10.44
CA ASP A 373 8.07 -11.66 -9.77
C ASP A 373 6.60 -12.04 -10.05
N ASP A 374 5.69 -11.68 -9.18
CA ASP A 374 5.97 -11.08 -7.88
C ASP A 374 6.29 -12.14 -6.84
N ARG A 375 6.95 -11.71 -5.77
CA ARG A 375 7.43 -12.59 -4.70
C ARG A 375 6.73 -12.27 -3.37
N MET A 376 6.63 -13.29 -2.53
CA MET A 376 6.36 -13.15 -1.11
C MET A 376 7.66 -13.43 -0.35
N LEU A 377 8.07 -12.48 0.48
CA LEU A 377 9.27 -12.55 1.31
C LEU A 377 8.87 -12.75 2.77
N SER A 378 9.67 -13.51 3.52
CA SER A 378 9.57 -13.63 4.98
C SER A 378 10.83 -13.02 5.59
N LEU A 379 10.65 -12.08 6.51
CA LEU A 379 11.70 -11.25 7.07
C LEU A 379 11.81 -11.47 8.60
N ILE A 380 13.03 -11.39 9.12
CA ILE A 380 13.32 -11.16 10.55
C ILE A 380 14.14 -9.88 10.61
N ILE A 381 13.69 -8.92 11.40
CA ILE A 381 14.30 -7.60 11.56
C ILE A 381 14.73 -7.46 13.03
N ASN A 382 15.95 -6.97 13.25
CA ASN A 382 16.40 -6.61 14.61
C ASN A 382 15.71 -5.34 15.08
N ASP A 383 15.48 -5.25 16.42
CA ASP A 383 14.98 -4.06 17.09
C ASP A 383 16.07 -2.97 17.23
#